data_aee4badfb0e33ddf3cce1f4482ac8953
#
_entry.id   aee4badfb0e33ddf3cce1f4482ac8953
#
_cell.length_a   1.000
_cell.length_b   1.000
_cell.length_c   1.000
_cell.angle_alpha   90.00
_cell.angle_beta   90.00
_cell.angle_gamma   90.00
#
_symmetry.space_group_name_H-M   'P 1'
#
loop_
_entity.id
_entity.type
_entity.pdbx_description
1 polymer ?
#
loop_
_entity_poly.entity_id
_entity_poly.type
_entity_poly.pdbx_seq_one_letter_code
_entity_poly.pdbx_strand_id
1 'polypeptide(L)'
;MLQEIPLAQAYRVTPTGLYLISTAYQGKRNVQFAFRALGISEAPPLLLIGIQDKNFSREMIQKSGEFVVNVCSENQLQAVDKSRDLSGRDVEDKFLAVGLEPLPATRVQAPLVAGCHASVECRVVSDFFAEGLHLFVGEALAAHLDHQLAPVGRLAGKNYRLGKPI
;
A
#
# COMPACT_ATOMS: atom_id res chain seq x y z
N MET A 1 33.54 -2.63 -5.33
CA MET A 1 33.68 -1.50 -6.27
C MET A 1 32.30 -1.13 -6.78
N LEU A 2 31.92 0.17 -6.76
CA LEU A 2 30.65 0.63 -7.32
C LEU A 2 30.70 0.57 -8.85
N GLN A 3 29.58 0.16 -9.45
CA GLN A 3 29.40 0.12 -10.89
C GLN A 3 28.21 1.00 -11.28
N GLU A 4 28.31 1.68 -12.41
CA GLU A 4 27.20 2.42 -12.98
C GLU A 4 26.13 1.45 -13.50
N ILE A 5 24.86 1.79 -13.28
CA ILE A 5 23.70 1.04 -13.75
C ILE A 5 22.84 1.93 -14.67
N PRO A 6 22.01 1.33 -15.55
CA PRO A 6 21.08 2.12 -16.36
C PRO A 6 20.14 2.98 -15.50
N LEU A 7 19.95 4.25 -15.85
CA LEU A 7 19.09 5.19 -15.09
C LEU A 7 17.66 4.68 -14.90
N ALA A 8 17.11 3.95 -15.87
CA ALA A 8 15.80 3.31 -15.75
C ALA A 8 15.70 2.29 -14.61
N GLN A 9 16.83 1.87 -14.03
CA GLN A 9 16.88 0.95 -12.88
C GLN A 9 17.19 1.67 -11.57
N ALA A 10 17.49 2.97 -11.59
CA ALA A 10 17.90 3.71 -10.39
C ALA A 10 16.91 3.59 -9.23
N TYR A 11 15.59 3.66 -9.50
CA TYR A 11 14.56 3.50 -8.46
C TYR A 11 14.48 2.10 -7.85
N ARG A 12 15.08 1.07 -8.49
CA ARG A 12 15.02 -0.32 -8.02
C ARG A 12 16.13 -0.68 -7.03
N VAL A 13 17.17 0.13 -6.93
CA VAL A 13 18.28 -0.13 -6.00
C VAL A 13 17.98 0.36 -4.58
N THR A 14 16.96 1.18 -4.40
CA THR A 14 16.47 1.57 -3.09
C THR A 14 15.54 0.49 -2.55
N PRO A 15 15.79 -0.05 -1.34
CA PRO A 15 14.87 -1.00 -0.72
C PRO A 15 13.57 -0.30 -0.35
N THR A 16 12.46 -1.04 -0.48
CA THR A 16 11.11 -0.59 -0.08
C THR A 16 10.39 -1.69 0.66
N GLY A 17 9.27 -1.39 1.31
CA GLY A 17 8.32 -2.39 1.74
C GLY A 17 7.47 -2.90 0.57
N LEU A 18 6.73 -3.96 0.82
CA LEU A 18 5.62 -4.41 -0.01
C LEU A 18 4.32 -4.10 0.72
N TYR A 19 3.42 -3.38 0.06
CA TYR A 19 2.20 -2.87 0.67
C TYR A 19 0.98 -3.23 -0.16
N LEU A 20 -0.17 -3.30 0.52
CA LEU A 20 -1.49 -3.27 -0.08
C LEU A 20 -2.18 -1.98 0.38
N ILE A 21 -2.54 -1.13 -0.58
CA ILE A 21 -3.32 0.07 -0.30
C ILE A 21 -4.79 -0.28 -0.51
N SER A 22 -5.56 -0.26 0.56
CA SER A 22 -7.01 -0.45 0.52
C SER A 22 -7.75 0.87 0.58
N THR A 23 -8.88 0.91 -0.10
CA THR A 23 -9.74 2.08 -0.26
C THR A 23 -11.20 1.66 -0.23
N ALA A 24 -12.09 2.56 0.18
CA ALA A 24 -13.53 2.39 0.08
C ALA A 24 -14.22 3.70 -0.28
N TYR A 25 -15.29 3.62 -1.07
CA TYR A 25 -16.12 4.76 -1.41
C TYR A 25 -17.51 4.29 -1.87
N GLN A 26 -18.57 4.85 -1.31
CA GLN A 26 -19.97 4.55 -1.65
C GLN A 26 -20.29 3.03 -1.67
N GLY A 27 -19.85 2.32 -0.64
CA GLY A 27 -20.08 0.87 -0.48
C GLY A 27 -19.17 -0.03 -1.32
N LYS A 28 -18.42 0.50 -2.27
CA LYS A 28 -17.42 -0.25 -3.02
C LYS A 28 -16.07 -0.18 -2.33
N ARG A 29 -15.41 -1.32 -2.16
CA ARG A 29 -14.04 -1.43 -1.66
C ARG A 29 -13.08 -1.86 -2.77
N ASN A 30 -11.81 -1.47 -2.63
CA ASN A 30 -10.77 -1.85 -3.58
C ASN A 30 -9.43 -2.00 -2.87
N VAL A 31 -8.54 -2.75 -3.46
CA VAL A 31 -7.18 -2.96 -2.98
C VAL A 31 -6.21 -3.00 -4.15
N GLN A 32 -5.02 -2.42 -3.97
CA GLN A 32 -3.93 -2.54 -4.94
C GLN A 32 -2.60 -2.74 -4.22
N PHE A 33 -1.69 -3.50 -4.85
CA PHE A 33 -0.32 -3.55 -4.35
C PHE A 33 0.43 -2.24 -4.62
N ALA A 34 1.33 -1.90 -3.71
CA ALA A 34 2.21 -0.75 -3.83
C ALA A 34 3.59 -1.05 -3.22
N PHE A 35 4.60 -0.33 -3.68
CA PHE A 35 5.93 -0.28 -3.07
C PHE A 35 6.35 1.16 -2.77
N ARG A 36 5.46 2.11 -3.00
CA ARG A 36 5.66 3.54 -2.69
C ARG A 36 4.81 3.90 -1.49
N ALA A 37 5.31 3.58 -0.30
CA ALA A 37 4.78 4.06 0.95
C ALA A 37 5.93 4.34 1.91
N LEU A 38 5.87 5.47 2.62
CA LEU A 38 6.93 5.96 3.48
C LEU A 38 6.34 6.78 4.62
N GLY A 39 6.78 6.51 5.86
CA GLY A 39 6.57 7.43 6.98
C GLY A 39 7.43 8.69 6.80
N ILE A 40 6.83 9.87 6.90
CA ILE A 40 7.50 11.14 6.63
C ILE A 40 7.51 12.12 7.81
N SER A 41 6.68 11.88 8.84
CA SER A 41 6.62 12.68 10.06
C SER A 41 6.13 11.85 11.23
N GLU A 42 6.61 12.16 12.43
CA GLU A 42 6.19 11.53 13.69
C GLU A 42 5.15 12.36 14.44
N ALA A 43 5.18 13.67 14.30
CA ALA A 43 4.26 14.58 14.98
C ALA A 43 3.90 15.78 14.07
N PRO A 44 2.73 15.79 13.42
CA PRO A 44 1.76 14.68 13.36
C PRO A 44 2.30 13.45 12.64
N PRO A 45 1.79 12.23 12.92
CA PRO A 45 2.24 11.02 12.24
C PRO A 45 1.72 11.02 10.80
N LEU A 46 2.61 11.18 9.82
CA LEU A 46 2.27 11.28 8.40
C LEU A 46 2.91 10.17 7.59
N LEU A 47 2.13 9.61 6.66
CA LEU A 47 2.60 8.67 5.65
C LEU A 47 2.39 9.26 4.25
N LEU A 48 3.37 9.07 3.38
CA LEU A 48 3.29 9.36 1.95
C LEU A 48 3.05 8.06 1.18
N ILE A 49 2.08 8.06 0.24
CA ILE A 49 1.90 6.97 -0.73
C ILE A 49 1.92 7.54 -2.15
N GLY A 50 2.45 6.75 -3.09
CA GLY A 50 2.46 7.09 -4.53
C GLY A 50 1.58 6.14 -5.33
N ILE A 51 0.55 6.66 -5.99
CA ILE A 51 -0.43 5.90 -6.78
C ILE A 51 -0.40 6.44 -8.22
N GLN A 52 -0.32 5.54 -9.22
CA GLN A 52 -0.40 5.96 -10.61
C GLN A 52 -1.75 6.61 -10.93
N ASP A 53 -1.73 7.65 -11.74
CA ASP A 53 -2.92 8.44 -12.09
C ASP A 53 -4.06 7.57 -12.66
N LYS A 54 -3.74 6.61 -13.51
CA LYS A 54 -4.71 5.70 -14.13
C LYS A 54 -5.36 4.70 -13.18
N ASN A 55 -4.84 4.52 -11.95
CA ASN A 55 -5.29 3.48 -11.05
C ASN A 55 -6.63 3.85 -10.39
N PHE A 56 -7.52 2.87 -10.27
CA PHE A 56 -8.83 3.05 -9.64
C PHE A 56 -8.74 3.49 -8.17
N SER A 57 -7.74 3.00 -7.44
CA SER A 57 -7.50 3.45 -6.05
C SER A 57 -7.24 4.95 -5.95
N ARG A 58 -6.59 5.57 -6.94
CA ARG A 58 -6.37 7.01 -6.96
C ARG A 58 -7.70 7.77 -6.94
N GLU A 59 -8.66 7.39 -7.80
CA GLU A 59 -9.98 8.01 -7.83
C GLU A 59 -10.73 7.81 -6.52
N MET A 60 -10.67 6.61 -5.95
CA MET A 60 -11.32 6.30 -4.69
C MET A 60 -10.75 7.12 -3.53
N ILE A 61 -9.43 7.26 -3.44
CA ILE A 61 -8.77 8.08 -2.41
C ILE A 61 -9.17 9.55 -2.57
N GLN A 62 -9.17 10.09 -3.78
CA GLN A 62 -9.59 11.49 -4.01
C GLN A 62 -11.05 11.75 -3.60
N LYS A 63 -11.94 10.76 -3.79
CA LYS A 63 -13.35 10.89 -3.45
C LYS A 63 -13.65 10.65 -1.98
N SER A 64 -12.97 9.70 -1.35
CA SER A 64 -13.19 9.34 0.06
C SER A 64 -12.37 10.20 1.02
N GLY A 65 -11.19 10.67 0.60
CA GLY A 65 -10.22 11.28 1.49
C GLY A 65 -9.53 10.31 2.43
N GLU A 66 -9.63 8.98 2.18
CA GLU A 66 -9.19 7.95 3.11
C GLU A 66 -8.47 6.81 2.39
N PHE A 67 -7.54 6.18 3.10
CA PHE A 67 -6.89 4.93 2.66
C PHE A 67 -6.30 4.17 3.86
N VAL A 68 -5.98 2.90 3.65
CA VAL A 68 -5.20 2.11 4.61
C VAL A 68 -3.92 1.63 3.93
N VAL A 69 -2.80 1.77 4.61
CA VAL A 69 -1.52 1.15 4.23
C VAL A 69 -1.39 -0.16 4.98
N ASN A 70 -1.51 -1.29 4.28
CA ASN A 70 -1.31 -2.61 4.85
C ASN A 70 0.09 -3.11 4.48
N VAL A 71 0.93 -3.34 5.48
CA VAL A 71 2.30 -3.86 5.33
C VAL A 71 2.21 -5.37 5.14
N CYS A 72 2.54 -5.87 3.95
CA CYS A 72 2.41 -7.29 3.64
C CYS A 72 3.34 -8.16 4.49
N SER A 73 2.83 -9.32 4.87
CA SER A 73 3.61 -10.49 5.23
C SER A 73 3.73 -11.43 4.01
N GLU A 74 4.35 -12.59 4.15
CA GLU A 74 4.40 -13.58 3.08
C GLU A 74 3.02 -14.11 2.65
N ASN A 75 2.03 -14.04 3.54
CA ASN A 75 0.67 -14.52 3.29
C ASN A 75 -0.02 -13.81 2.11
N GLN A 76 0.37 -12.56 1.80
CA GLN A 76 -0.24 -11.78 0.72
C GLN A 76 0.46 -11.92 -0.63
N LEU A 77 1.59 -12.61 -0.75
CA LEU A 77 2.38 -12.65 -1.99
C LEU A 77 1.58 -13.14 -3.20
N GLN A 78 0.77 -14.20 -3.02
CA GLN A 78 -0.07 -14.72 -4.09
C GLN A 78 -1.15 -13.71 -4.52
N ALA A 79 -1.79 -13.04 -3.55
CA ALA A 79 -2.80 -12.03 -3.82
C ALA A 79 -2.20 -10.79 -4.49
N VAL A 80 -0.99 -10.39 -4.09
CA VAL A 80 -0.25 -9.30 -4.74
C VAL A 80 -0.03 -9.61 -6.22
N ASP A 81 0.41 -10.82 -6.56
CA ASP A 81 0.62 -11.21 -7.96
C ASP A 81 -0.70 -11.18 -8.76
N LYS A 82 -1.78 -11.75 -8.22
CA LYS A 82 -3.12 -11.69 -8.85
C LYS A 82 -3.62 -10.25 -9.01
N SER A 83 -3.30 -9.35 -8.09
CA SER A 83 -3.80 -7.98 -8.11
C SER A 83 -3.17 -7.10 -9.18
N ARG A 84 -2.05 -7.52 -9.79
CA ARG A 84 -1.30 -6.72 -10.79
C ARG A 84 -2.11 -6.47 -12.05
N ASP A 85 -2.77 -7.51 -12.54
CA ASP A 85 -3.45 -7.52 -13.82
C ASP A 85 -4.96 -7.32 -13.70
N LEU A 86 -5.46 -7.10 -12.47
CA LEU A 86 -6.88 -6.94 -12.19
C LEU A 86 -7.19 -5.52 -11.73
N SER A 87 -8.07 -4.83 -12.44
CA SER A 87 -8.61 -3.53 -11.99
C SER A 87 -9.85 -3.73 -11.13
N GLY A 88 -9.98 -2.93 -10.07
CA GLY A 88 -11.21 -2.88 -9.28
C GLY A 88 -12.40 -2.27 -10.03
N ARG A 89 -12.18 -1.70 -11.23
CA ARG A 89 -13.27 -1.28 -12.13
C ARG A 89 -13.95 -2.47 -12.79
N ASP A 90 -13.22 -3.55 -13.02
CA ASP A 90 -13.64 -4.69 -13.84
C ASP A 90 -14.28 -5.81 -13.01
N VAL A 91 -14.29 -5.66 -11.68
CA VAL A 91 -14.85 -6.65 -10.74
C VAL A 91 -15.74 -5.99 -9.71
N GLU A 92 -16.68 -6.75 -9.18
CA GLU A 92 -17.58 -6.27 -8.13
C GLU A 92 -16.80 -6.04 -6.82
N ASP A 93 -16.01 -7.02 -6.41
CA ASP A 93 -15.18 -6.97 -5.21
C ASP A 93 -13.78 -7.50 -5.48
N LYS A 94 -12.80 -6.59 -5.51
CA LYS A 94 -11.41 -6.97 -5.79
C LYS A 94 -10.77 -7.74 -4.64
N PHE A 95 -11.18 -7.55 -3.39
CA PHE A 95 -10.67 -8.35 -2.27
C PHE A 95 -10.94 -9.84 -2.49
N LEU A 96 -12.20 -10.16 -2.78
CA LEU A 96 -12.61 -11.53 -3.05
C LEU A 96 -11.92 -12.09 -4.30
N ALA A 97 -11.86 -11.31 -5.37
CA ALA A 97 -11.29 -11.73 -6.64
C ALA A 97 -9.80 -12.11 -6.53
N VAL A 98 -9.04 -11.47 -5.65
CA VAL A 98 -7.61 -11.78 -5.45
C VAL A 98 -7.36 -12.71 -4.25
N GLY A 99 -8.40 -13.08 -3.50
CA GLY A 99 -8.31 -13.99 -2.35
C GLY A 99 -7.80 -13.31 -1.07
N LEU A 100 -8.14 -12.03 -0.87
CA LEU A 100 -7.87 -11.30 0.36
C LEU A 100 -9.11 -11.22 1.24
N GLU A 101 -8.93 -11.36 2.53
CA GLU A 101 -9.97 -11.17 3.53
C GLU A 101 -9.91 -9.72 4.06
N PRO A 102 -10.99 -8.94 3.89
CA PRO A 102 -11.07 -7.60 4.48
C PRO A 102 -11.49 -7.68 5.94
N LEU A 103 -10.84 -6.91 6.79
CA LEU A 103 -11.23 -6.70 8.17
C LEU A 103 -11.76 -5.28 8.37
N PRO A 104 -12.71 -5.05 9.29
CA PRO A 104 -13.20 -3.70 9.56
C PRO A 104 -12.10 -2.81 10.13
N ALA A 105 -11.99 -1.60 9.60
CA ALA A 105 -11.17 -0.54 10.16
C ALA A 105 -11.89 0.14 11.34
N THR A 106 -11.17 0.91 12.14
CA THR A 106 -11.71 1.57 13.33
C THR A 106 -11.96 3.07 13.13
N ARG A 107 -11.28 3.70 12.19
CA ARG A 107 -11.30 5.16 11.97
C ARG A 107 -11.68 5.58 10.56
N VAL A 108 -11.55 4.68 9.58
CA VAL A 108 -11.85 4.94 8.17
C VAL A 108 -12.76 3.87 7.59
N GLN A 109 -13.36 4.12 6.43
CA GLN A 109 -14.21 3.12 5.74
C GLN A 109 -13.39 2.09 4.96
N ALA A 110 -12.17 2.44 4.55
CA ALA A 110 -11.28 1.54 3.85
C ALA A 110 -10.89 0.37 4.77
N PRO A 111 -11.05 -0.91 4.33
CA PRO A 111 -10.82 -2.06 5.20
C PRO A 111 -9.34 -2.32 5.42
N LEU A 112 -9.01 -2.95 6.55
CA LEU A 112 -7.72 -3.60 6.76
C LEU A 112 -7.65 -4.89 5.93
N VAL A 113 -6.45 -5.44 5.75
CA VAL A 113 -6.23 -6.74 5.10
C VAL A 113 -5.76 -7.76 6.14
N ALA A 114 -6.51 -8.87 6.28
CA ALA A 114 -6.16 -9.94 7.20
C ALA A 114 -4.77 -10.54 6.89
N GLY A 115 -4.05 -10.92 7.94
CA GLY A 115 -2.75 -11.57 7.84
C GLY A 115 -1.60 -10.66 7.37
N CYS A 116 -1.80 -9.35 7.27
CA CYS A 116 -0.72 -8.38 7.10
C CYS A 116 0.07 -8.21 8.40
N HIS A 117 1.37 -7.88 8.28
CA HIS A 117 2.21 -7.57 9.45
C HIS A 117 1.69 -6.34 10.21
N ALA A 118 1.28 -5.30 9.49
CA ALA A 118 0.71 -4.09 10.09
C ALA A 118 -0.28 -3.43 9.14
N SER A 119 -1.18 -2.60 9.70
CA SER A 119 -2.09 -1.76 8.93
C SER A 119 -2.18 -0.38 9.57
N VAL A 120 -2.10 0.68 8.75
CA VAL A 120 -2.20 2.07 9.20
C VAL A 120 -3.37 2.74 8.49
N GLU A 121 -4.35 3.18 9.26
CA GLU A 121 -5.53 3.89 8.79
C GLU A 121 -5.21 5.37 8.63
N CYS A 122 -5.46 5.93 7.45
CA CYS A 122 -5.04 7.29 7.10
C CYS A 122 -6.17 8.13 6.54
N ARG A 123 -6.18 9.41 6.92
CA ARG A 123 -6.96 10.48 6.28
C ARG A 123 -6.03 11.36 5.46
N VAL A 124 -6.40 11.63 4.22
CA VAL A 124 -5.64 12.53 3.34
C VAL A 124 -5.63 13.94 3.90
N VAL A 125 -4.44 14.52 4.03
CA VAL A 125 -4.22 15.91 4.46
C VAL A 125 -3.62 16.77 3.34
N SER A 126 -2.98 16.14 2.36
CA SER A 126 -2.44 16.81 1.17
C SER A 126 -2.28 15.82 0.04
N ASP A 127 -2.37 16.29 -1.20
CA ASP A 127 -2.00 15.52 -2.38
C ASP A 127 -1.34 16.42 -3.42
N PHE A 128 -0.48 15.84 -4.25
CA PHE A 128 0.13 16.52 -5.37
C PHE A 128 0.45 15.55 -6.50
N PHE A 129 0.47 16.07 -7.71
CA PHE A 129 0.72 15.30 -8.91
C PHE A 129 2.16 15.51 -9.41
N ALA A 130 2.84 14.42 -9.75
CA ALA A 130 4.18 14.42 -10.30
C ALA A 130 4.32 13.33 -11.37
N GLU A 131 4.48 13.73 -12.63
CA GLU A 131 4.83 12.84 -13.76
C GLU A 131 4.00 11.54 -13.83
N GLY A 132 2.66 11.67 -13.79
CA GLY A 132 1.75 10.52 -13.85
C GLY A 132 1.54 9.79 -12.53
N LEU A 133 2.08 10.32 -11.43
CA LEU A 133 1.94 9.80 -10.08
C LEU A 133 1.18 10.80 -9.20
N HIS A 134 0.12 10.38 -8.53
CA HIS A 134 -0.45 11.08 -7.40
C HIS A 134 0.25 10.66 -6.12
N LEU A 135 0.74 11.64 -5.37
CA LEU A 135 1.38 11.48 -4.08
C LEU A 135 0.40 11.98 -3.02
N PHE A 136 -0.16 11.06 -2.24
CA PHE A 136 -1.06 11.39 -1.15
C PHE A 136 -0.30 11.39 0.17
N VAL A 137 -0.44 12.46 0.94
CA VAL A 137 0.00 12.53 2.33
C VAL A 137 -1.20 12.24 3.22
N GLY A 138 -1.11 11.19 4.02
CA GLY A 138 -2.13 10.78 4.97
C GLY A 138 -1.68 10.93 6.41
N GLU A 139 -2.52 11.54 7.25
CA GLU A 139 -2.38 11.52 8.69
C GLU A 139 -2.84 10.18 9.22
N ALA A 140 -1.99 9.49 9.99
CA ALA A 140 -2.33 8.23 10.63
C ALA A 140 -3.31 8.46 11.78
N LEU A 141 -4.48 7.79 11.69
CA LEU A 141 -5.55 7.87 12.69
C LEU A 141 -5.57 6.66 13.64
N ALA A 142 -5.09 5.51 13.15
CA ALA A 142 -4.91 4.27 13.92
C ALA A 142 -3.84 3.41 13.25
N ALA A 143 -3.17 2.60 14.06
CA ALA A 143 -2.20 1.62 13.57
C ALA A 143 -2.41 0.28 14.29
N HIS A 144 -2.30 -0.81 13.53
CA HIS A 144 -2.47 -2.18 14.00
C HIS A 144 -1.22 -2.98 13.64
N LEU A 145 -0.74 -3.82 14.54
CA LEU A 145 0.49 -4.59 14.36
C LEU A 145 0.29 -6.04 14.81
N ASP A 146 0.67 -6.98 13.97
CA ASP A 146 0.79 -8.39 14.31
C ASP A 146 2.28 -8.75 14.50
N HIS A 147 2.70 -8.91 15.76
CA HIS A 147 4.08 -9.23 16.13
C HIS A 147 4.52 -10.65 15.71
N GLN A 148 3.61 -11.52 15.32
CA GLN A 148 3.92 -12.88 14.89
C GLN A 148 4.28 -12.96 13.41
N LEU A 149 3.93 -11.95 12.63
CA LEU A 149 4.16 -11.89 11.19
C LEU A 149 5.39 -11.00 10.87
N ALA A 150 6.26 -11.47 9.99
CA ALA A 150 7.38 -10.68 9.50
C ALA A 150 6.96 -9.85 8.27
N PRO A 151 7.36 -8.57 8.17
CA PRO A 151 7.07 -7.78 6.98
C PRO A 151 7.91 -8.24 5.79
N VAL A 152 7.37 -8.01 4.58
CA VAL A 152 8.07 -8.24 3.32
C VAL A 152 8.68 -6.96 2.82
N GLY A 153 10.00 -6.99 2.58
CA GLY A 153 10.73 -5.96 1.85
C GLY A 153 10.87 -6.29 0.38
N ARG A 154 11.20 -5.28 -0.42
CA ARG A 154 11.42 -5.41 -1.86
C ARG A 154 12.69 -4.69 -2.29
N LEU A 155 13.56 -5.38 -3.04
CA LEU A 155 14.78 -4.82 -3.60
C LEU A 155 15.02 -5.42 -4.98
N ALA A 156 15.38 -4.59 -5.96
CA ALA A 156 15.65 -5.02 -7.34
C ALA A 156 14.58 -5.92 -7.96
N GLY A 157 13.30 -5.69 -7.61
CA GLY A 157 12.17 -6.47 -8.10
C GLY A 157 11.91 -7.79 -7.38
N LYS A 158 12.76 -8.19 -6.43
CA LYS A 158 12.61 -9.41 -5.61
C LYS A 158 12.04 -9.08 -4.23
N ASN A 159 11.31 -10.03 -3.65
CA ASN A 159 10.76 -9.92 -2.30
C ASN A 159 11.67 -10.62 -1.30
N TYR A 160 11.79 -10.06 -0.10
CA TYR A 160 12.62 -10.55 0.99
C TYR A 160 11.85 -10.49 2.30
N ARG A 161 11.98 -11.52 3.13
CA ARG A 161 11.51 -11.44 4.53
C ARG A 161 12.43 -10.49 5.28
N LEU A 162 11.87 -9.46 5.88
CA LEU A 162 12.59 -8.58 6.82
C LEU A 162 12.47 -9.20 8.21
N GLY A 163 13.57 -9.33 8.93
CA GLY A 163 13.37 -10.14 10.11
C GLY A 163 14.29 -9.96 11.28
N LYS A 164 15.55 -9.85 11.17
CA LYS A 164 16.41 -9.78 12.37
C LYS A 164 17.03 -8.40 12.52
N PRO A 165 16.87 -7.75 13.71
CA PRO A 165 17.68 -6.58 14.04
C PRO A 165 19.17 -6.93 13.93
N ILE A 166 19.96 -5.99 13.47
CA ILE A 166 21.43 -6.08 13.44
C ILE A 166 22.03 -5.56 14.75
#